data_681d646cc21e1356f6ca4acd3829ab63
#
_entry.id   681d646cc21e1356f6ca4acd3829ab63
#
_cell.length_a   1.000
_cell.length_b   1.000
_cell.length_c   1.000
_cell.angle_alpha   90.00
_cell.angle_beta   90.00
_cell.angle_gamma   90.00
#
_symmetry.space_group_name_H-M   'P 1'
#
loop_
_entity.id
_entity.type
_entity.pdbx_description
1 polymer ?
#
loop_
_entity_poly.entity_id
_entity_poly.type
_entity_poly.pdbx_seq_one_letter_code
_entity_poly.pdbx_strand_id
1 'polypeptide(L)'
;VLGLSINPAFKRTLKSSALVYFLKQRFEHAMGRLLGKEEIGYFDGLWGKPENRQKVTDGFDQLRVISKESSLPVLVIIWPILTEFSHYKFASIHQWIREEAEKRGFQTLDLLPHFAKTSYRDMQVTAEDNIHPNGLGHKIGADAFIEWIRKRDFR
;
A
#
# COMPACT_ATOMS: atom_id res chain seq x y z
N VAL A 1 11.08 28.81 5.03
CA VAL A 1 9.79 28.49 4.37
C VAL A 1 9.17 29.82 3.99
N LEU A 2 9.29 30.24 2.71
CA LEU A 2 8.65 31.43 2.16
C LEU A 2 7.14 31.16 2.08
N GLY A 3 6.40 31.70 3.04
CA GLY A 3 4.93 31.69 3.07
C GLY A 3 4.35 32.67 2.05
N LEU A 4 4.38 32.34 0.78
CA LEU A 4 3.61 33.05 -0.25
C LEU A 4 2.14 32.73 -0.08
N SER A 5 1.37 33.68 0.42
CA SER A 5 -0.10 33.63 0.46
C SER A 5 -0.62 33.73 -0.97
N ILE A 6 -0.85 32.59 -1.60
CA ILE A 6 -1.41 32.50 -2.94
C ILE A 6 -2.94 32.51 -2.83
N ASN A 7 -3.60 33.37 -3.62
CA ASN A 7 -5.06 33.49 -3.67
C ASN A 7 -5.71 32.11 -3.90
N PRO A 8 -6.73 31.73 -3.08
CA PRO A 8 -7.39 30.42 -3.18
C PRO A 8 -7.98 30.09 -4.57
N ALA A 9 -8.47 31.11 -5.28
CA ALA A 9 -9.00 30.95 -6.64
C ALA A 9 -7.88 30.58 -7.63
N PHE A 10 -6.71 31.19 -7.51
CA PHE A 10 -5.53 30.87 -8.32
C PHE A 10 -4.99 29.45 -8.02
N LYS A 11 -5.02 29.04 -6.74
CA LYS A 11 -4.71 27.65 -6.36
C LYS A 11 -5.65 26.62 -7.01
N ARG A 12 -6.92 26.97 -7.15
CA ARG A 12 -7.94 26.08 -7.77
C ARG A 12 -7.69 25.93 -9.27
N THR A 13 -7.40 27.02 -9.98
CA THR A 13 -7.08 27.03 -11.42
C THR A 13 -5.77 26.29 -11.72
N LEU A 14 -4.76 26.45 -10.87
CA LEU A 14 -3.49 25.73 -10.99
C LEU A 14 -3.67 24.22 -10.78
N LYS A 15 -4.54 23.79 -9.86
CA LYS A 15 -4.83 22.37 -9.61
C LYS A 15 -5.60 21.70 -10.76
N SER A 16 -6.34 22.45 -11.57
CA SER A 16 -7.11 21.93 -12.70
C SER A 16 -6.28 21.81 -13.99
N SER A 17 -5.07 22.37 -14.03
CA SER A 17 -4.19 22.27 -15.19
C SER A 17 -3.36 20.99 -15.15
N ALA A 18 -3.57 20.11 -16.12
CA ALA A 18 -2.78 18.89 -16.29
C ALA A 18 -1.26 19.19 -16.41
N LEU A 19 -0.90 20.31 -17.06
CA LEU A 19 0.48 20.77 -17.22
C LEU A 19 1.10 21.14 -15.87
N VAL A 20 0.37 21.89 -15.04
CA VAL A 20 0.86 22.29 -13.71
C VAL A 20 1.00 21.09 -12.80
N TYR A 21 0.07 20.13 -12.87
CA TYR A 21 0.15 18.86 -12.15
C TYR A 21 1.38 18.05 -12.58
N PHE A 22 1.61 17.94 -13.89
CA PHE A 22 2.78 17.25 -14.45
C PHE A 22 4.09 17.91 -14.03
N LEU A 23 4.20 19.25 -14.13
CA LEU A 23 5.39 19.99 -13.71
C LEU A 23 5.64 19.87 -12.21
N LYS A 24 4.58 19.89 -11.40
CA LYS A 24 4.66 19.67 -9.95
C LYS A 24 5.20 18.27 -9.64
N GLN A 25 4.65 17.23 -10.26
CA GLN A 25 5.14 15.85 -10.06
C GLN A 25 6.62 15.72 -10.47
N ARG A 26 7.01 16.26 -11.62
CA ARG A 26 8.40 16.24 -12.07
C ARG A 26 9.34 16.96 -11.10
N PHE A 27 8.90 18.09 -10.57
CA PHE A 27 9.68 18.86 -9.59
C PHE A 27 9.76 18.12 -8.25
N GLU A 28 8.68 17.54 -7.77
CA GLU A 28 8.65 16.75 -6.54
C GLU A 28 9.55 15.51 -6.65
N HIS A 29 9.52 14.82 -7.79
CA HIS A 29 10.44 13.70 -8.07
C HIS A 29 11.90 14.13 -8.12
N ALA A 30 12.22 15.25 -8.80
CA ALA A 30 13.56 15.76 -8.89
C ALA A 30 14.10 16.20 -7.50
N MET A 31 13.27 16.87 -6.72
CA MET A 31 13.61 17.30 -5.35
C MET A 31 13.69 16.10 -4.39
N GLY A 32 12.84 15.07 -4.57
CA GLY A 32 12.90 13.83 -3.80
C GLY A 32 14.24 13.12 -3.98
N ARG A 33 14.75 13.02 -5.21
CA ARG A 33 16.08 12.48 -5.51
C ARG A 33 17.21 13.30 -4.91
N LEU A 34 17.15 14.63 -5.05
CA LEU A 34 18.17 15.55 -4.52
C LEU A 34 18.24 15.54 -2.98
N LEU A 35 17.09 15.34 -2.32
CA LEU A 35 16.98 15.36 -0.85
C LEU A 35 17.04 13.95 -0.23
N GLY A 36 17.25 12.89 -1.04
CA GLY A 36 17.26 11.51 -0.54
C GLY A 36 15.95 11.07 0.14
N LYS A 37 14.85 11.79 -0.11
CA LYS A 37 13.52 11.41 0.33
C LYS A 37 12.98 10.36 -0.65
N GLU A 38 13.42 9.13 -0.43
CA GLU A 38 12.83 7.98 -1.12
C GLU A 38 11.32 7.91 -0.83
N GLU A 39 10.52 7.43 -1.79
CA GLU A 39 9.08 7.15 -1.61
C GLU A 39 8.81 6.28 -0.38
N ILE A 40 9.77 5.45 0.02
CA ILE A 40 9.75 4.65 1.24
C ILE A 40 9.54 5.50 2.50
N GLY A 41 10.12 6.71 2.57
CA GLY A 41 9.89 7.65 3.68
C GLY A 41 8.45 8.17 3.76
N TYR A 42 7.73 8.19 2.64
CA TYR A 42 6.31 8.52 2.63
C TYR A 42 5.49 7.46 3.39
N PHE A 43 5.75 6.18 3.14
CA PHE A 43 5.03 5.09 3.81
C PHE A 43 5.38 4.98 5.29
N ASP A 44 6.65 5.20 5.66
CA ASP A 44 7.05 5.28 7.06
C ASP A 44 6.29 6.40 7.79
N GLY A 45 6.20 7.59 7.18
CA GLY A 45 5.44 8.70 7.70
C GLY A 45 3.93 8.46 7.75
N LEU A 46 3.40 7.70 6.79
CA LEU A 46 1.97 7.35 6.73
C LEU A 46 1.58 6.39 7.86
N TRP A 47 2.32 5.30 8.01
CA TRP A 47 2.02 4.25 8.99
C TRP A 47 2.48 4.58 10.41
N GLY A 48 3.41 5.53 10.56
CA GLY A 48 3.86 6.04 11.86
C GLY A 48 2.80 6.89 12.59
N LYS A 49 1.77 7.37 11.87
CA LYS A 49 0.74 8.24 12.44
C LYS A 49 -0.42 7.42 13.03
N PRO A 50 -0.73 7.58 14.34
CA PRO A 50 -1.83 6.86 14.98
C PRO A 50 -3.18 7.06 14.29
N GLU A 51 -3.46 8.27 13.81
CA GLU A 51 -4.71 8.60 13.12
C GLU A 51 -4.90 7.83 11.82
N ASN A 52 -3.82 7.46 11.11
CA ASN A 52 -3.93 6.66 9.91
C ASN A 52 -4.18 5.18 10.24
N ARG A 53 -3.56 4.69 11.30
CA ARG A 53 -3.85 3.33 11.81
C ARG A 53 -5.30 3.23 12.29
N GLN A 54 -5.81 4.26 12.97
CA GLN A 54 -7.21 4.32 13.39
C GLN A 54 -8.17 4.22 12.20
N LYS A 55 -7.90 4.91 11.11
CA LYS A 55 -8.74 4.81 9.89
C LYS A 55 -8.80 3.39 9.33
N VAL A 56 -7.71 2.64 9.40
CA VAL A 56 -7.69 1.23 8.96
C VAL A 56 -8.54 0.37 9.89
N THR A 57 -8.38 0.54 11.21
CA THR A 57 -9.19 -0.20 12.19
C THR A 57 -10.66 0.13 12.09
N ASP A 58 -11.03 1.40 11.89
CA ASP A 58 -12.41 1.83 11.66
C ASP A 58 -12.99 1.19 10.39
N GLY A 59 -12.20 1.11 9.31
CA GLY A 59 -12.59 0.41 8.09
C GLY A 59 -12.80 -1.08 8.31
N PHE A 60 -11.94 -1.73 9.07
CA PHE A 60 -12.12 -3.13 9.43
C PHE A 60 -13.36 -3.36 10.32
N ASP A 61 -13.68 -2.43 11.22
CA ASP A 61 -14.89 -2.52 12.03
C ASP A 61 -16.17 -2.41 11.18
N GLN A 62 -16.17 -1.53 10.16
CA GLN A 62 -17.26 -1.44 9.19
C GLN A 62 -17.38 -2.73 8.35
N LEU A 63 -16.27 -3.26 7.85
CA LEU A 63 -16.26 -4.54 7.12
C LEU A 63 -16.77 -5.69 7.98
N ARG A 64 -16.47 -5.69 9.28
CA ARG A 64 -16.99 -6.71 10.21
C ARG A 64 -18.51 -6.66 10.33
N VAL A 65 -19.10 -5.46 10.35
CA VAL A 65 -20.57 -5.31 10.36
C VAL A 65 -21.15 -5.91 9.08
N ILE A 66 -20.63 -5.49 7.91
CA ILE A 66 -21.09 -5.99 6.60
C ILE A 66 -20.94 -7.52 6.50
N SER A 67 -19.79 -8.05 6.92
CA SER A 67 -19.52 -9.49 6.92
C SER A 67 -20.56 -10.27 7.73
N LYS A 68 -20.91 -9.77 8.93
CA LYS A 68 -21.92 -10.40 9.78
C LYS A 68 -23.33 -10.34 9.19
N GLU A 69 -23.73 -9.17 8.70
CA GLU A 69 -25.05 -8.95 8.12
C GLU A 69 -25.27 -9.78 6.84
N SER A 70 -24.21 -9.92 6.04
CA SER A 70 -24.24 -10.66 4.76
C SER A 70 -23.89 -12.13 4.90
N SER A 71 -23.43 -12.56 6.08
CA SER A 71 -22.86 -13.92 6.29
C SER A 71 -21.71 -14.26 5.32
N LEU A 72 -20.93 -13.25 4.90
CA LEU A 72 -19.83 -13.43 3.97
C LEU A 72 -18.49 -13.39 4.72
N PRO A 73 -17.59 -14.34 4.47
CA PRO A 73 -16.24 -14.29 5.04
C PRO A 73 -15.42 -13.17 4.40
N VAL A 74 -14.51 -12.57 5.18
CA VAL A 74 -13.57 -11.56 4.69
C VAL A 74 -12.16 -12.13 4.68
N LEU A 75 -11.48 -11.93 3.56
CA LEU A 75 -10.06 -12.17 3.41
C LEU A 75 -9.33 -10.84 3.21
N VAL A 76 -8.35 -10.56 4.05
CA VAL A 76 -7.43 -9.42 3.90
C VAL A 76 -6.14 -9.92 3.24
N ILE A 77 -5.87 -9.44 2.03
CA ILE A 77 -4.64 -9.74 1.30
C ILE A 77 -3.67 -8.58 1.50
N ILE A 78 -2.48 -8.86 2.05
CA ILE A 78 -1.46 -7.86 2.33
C ILE A 78 -0.40 -7.93 1.23
N TRP A 79 -0.33 -6.88 0.41
CA TRP A 79 0.64 -6.73 -0.65
C TRP A 79 1.90 -6.04 -0.12
N PRO A 80 3.10 -6.59 -0.39
CA PRO A 80 4.32 -5.93 0.00
C PRO A 80 4.62 -4.75 -0.93
N ILE A 81 5.23 -3.71 -0.38
CA ILE A 81 5.90 -2.68 -1.17
C ILE A 81 7.13 -3.31 -1.82
N LEU A 82 7.34 -3.05 -3.12
CA LEU A 82 8.41 -3.63 -3.92
C LEU A 82 9.75 -2.96 -3.59
N THR A 83 10.35 -3.38 -2.49
CA THR A 83 11.65 -2.92 -2.00
C THR A 83 12.48 -4.12 -1.56
N GLU A 84 13.67 -3.90 -1.00
CA GLU A 84 14.52 -4.98 -0.52
C GLU A 84 13.80 -5.88 0.51
N PHE A 85 13.59 -7.15 0.14
CA PHE A 85 12.83 -8.09 0.96
C PHE A 85 13.66 -8.76 2.05
N SER A 86 14.99 -8.84 1.90
CA SER A 86 15.88 -9.45 2.91
C SER A 86 15.88 -8.69 4.24
N HIS A 87 15.66 -7.38 4.18
CA HIS A 87 15.54 -6.49 5.33
C HIS A 87 14.27 -5.62 5.20
N TYR A 88 13.13 -6.29 5.03
CA TYR A 88 11.87 -5.64 4.72
C TYR A 88 11.39 -4.74 5.85
N LYS A 89 11.46 -3.42 5.63
CA LYS A 89 11.17 -2.39 6.64
C LYS A 89 9.73 -2.42 7.16
N PHE A 90 8.78 -2.86 6.34
CA PHE A 90 7.35 -2.84 6.65
C PHE A 90 6.82 -4.14 7.26
N ALA A 91 7.69 -5.07 7.65
CA ALA A 91 7.28 -6.36 8.24
C ALA A 91 6.40 -6.17 9.48
N SER A 92 6.72 -5.19 10.33
CA SER A 92 5.93 -4.86 11.52
C SER A 92 4.54 -4.32 11.18
N ILE A 93 4.39 -3.64 10.03
CA ILE A 93 3.10 -3.15 9.54
C ILE A 93 2.26 -4.32 9.01
N HIS A 94 2.86 -5.25 8.26
CA HIS A 94 2.19 -6.48 7.84
C HIS A 94 1.67 -7.27 9.04
N GLN A 95 2.52 -7.44 10.06
CA GLN A 95 2.11 -8.10 11.29
C GLN A 95 0.94 -7.38 11.98
N TRP A 96 1.03 -6.07 12.12
CA TRP A 96 -0.04 -5.26 12.73
C TRP A 96 -1.36 -5.37 11.95
N ILE A 97 -1.34 -5.26 10.60
CA ILE A 97 -2.53 -5.42 9.76
C ILE A 97 -3.16 -6.80 9.96
N ARG A 98 -2.34 -7.86 9.98
CA ARG A 98 -2.79 -9.21 10.21
C ARG A 98 -3.48 -9.34 11.58
N GLU A 99 -2.82 -8.89 12.65
CA GLU A 99 -3.37 -8.95 14.01
C GLU A 99 -4.70 -8.21 14.13
N GLU A 100 -4.80 -7.01 13.54
CA GLU A 100 -6.05 -6.23 13.55
C GLU A 100 -7.17 -6.88 12.74
N ALA A 101 -6.85 -7.52 11.62
CA ALA A 101 -7.81 -8.29 10.83
C ALA A 101 -8.29 -9.54 11.58
N GLU A 102 -7.37 -10.31 12.15
CA GLU A 102 -7.66 -11.56 12.88
C GLU A 102 -8.48 -11.31 14.16
N LYS A 103 -8.23 -10.23 14.90
CA LYS A 103 -9.06 -9.78 16.03
C LYS A 103 -10.54 -9.60 15.67
N ARG A 104 -10.82 -9.31 14.40
CA ARG A 104 -12.18 -9.11 13.86
C ARG A 104 -12.77 -10.37 13.22
N GLY A 105 -12.04 -11.48 13.27
CA GLY A 105 -12.45 -12.76 12.69
C GLY A 105 -12.19 -12.84 11.18
N PHE A 106 -11.39 -11.94 10.61
CA PHE A 106 -11.01 -11.98 9.21
C PHE A 106 -9.88 -12.98 9.00
N GLN A 107 -9.86 -13.55 7.81
CA GLN A 107 -8.75 -14.35 7.35
C GLN A 107 -7.70 -13.44 6.70
N THR A 108 -6.44 -13.86 6.74
CA THR A 108 -5.34 -13.05 6.19
C THR A 108 -4.49 -13.88 5.24
N LEU A 109 -4.01 -13.24 4.18
CA LEU A 109 -2.98 -13.75 3.28
C LEU A 109 -1.89 -12.69 3.13
N ASP A 110 -0.74 -12.91 3.75
CA ASP A 110 0.44 -12.06 3.54
C ASP A 110 1.23 -12.55 2.33
N LEU A 111 1.36 -11.71 1.31
CA LEU A 111 2.06 -12.05 0.08
C LEU A 111 3.60 -11.87 0.20
N LEU A 112 4.10 -11.23 1.26
CA LEU A 112 5.54 -11.00 1.42
C LEU A 112 6.38 -12.28 1.30
N PRO A 113 6.03 -13.43 1.93
CA PRO A 113 6.82 -14.66 1.81
C PRO A 113 6.85 -15.24 0.37
N HIS A 114 5.85 -14.94 -0.44
CA HIS A 114 5.77 -15.37 -1.84
C HIS A 114 6.61 -14.46 -2.74
N PHE A 115 6.56 -13.16 -2.50
CA PHE A 115 7.32 -12.14 -3.23
C PHE A 115 8.81 -12.19 -2.92
N ALA A 116 9.19 -12.50 -1.68
CA ALA A 116 10.58 -12.55 -1.23
C ALA A 116 11.42 -13.65 -1.92
N LYS A 117 10.80 -14.53 -2.69
CA LYS A 117 11.49 -15.56 -3.51
C LYS A 117 12.02 -15.02 -4.84
N THR A 118 11.65 -13.79 -5.21
CA THR A 118 11.98 -13.15 -6.48
C THR A 118 12.52 -11.75 -6.19
N SER A 119 13.42 -11.25 -7.05
CA SER A 119 13.90 -9.87 -6.93
C SER A 119 12.73 -8.90 -7.09
N TYR A 120 12.60 -7.94 -6.18
CA TYR A 120 11.56 -6.91 -6.26
C TYR A 120 11.64 -6.10 -7.57
N ARG A 121 12.87 -5.92 -8.10
CA ARG A 121 13.10 -5.17 -9.35
C ARG A 121 12.47 -5.85 -10.56
N ASP A 122 12.42 -7.19 -10.57
CA ASP A 122 11.81 -7.95 -11.66
C ASP A 122 10.28 -7.86 -11.66
N MET A 123 9.70 -7.40 -10.55
CA MET A 123 8.26 -7.27 -10.37
C MET A 123 7.74 -5.85 -10.51
N GLN A 124 8.61 -4.86 -10.66
CA GLN A 124 8.24 -3.46 -10.85
C GLN A 124 7.76 -3.18 -12.28
N VAL A 125 6.78 -2.28 -12.43
CA VAL A 125 6.36 -1.78 -13.77
C VAL A 125 7.45 -0.90 -14.38
N THR A 126 8.08 -0.06 -13.57
CA THR A 126 9.27 0.71 -13.91
C THR A 126 10.29 0.62 -12.77
N ALA A 127 11.55 0.91 -13.06
CA ALA A 127 12.66 0.75 -12.10
C ALA A 127 12.50 1.54 -10.77
N GLU A 128 11.60 2.51 -10.73
CA GLU A 128 11.36 3.37 -9.56
C GLU A 128 9.96 3.15 -8.97
N ASP A 129 9.16 2.25 -9.54
CA ASP A 129 7.80 2.00 -9.08
C ASP A 129 7.78 0.90 -8.00
N ASN A 130 7.74 1.33 -6.77
CA ASN A 130 7.74 0.42 -5.62
C ASN A 130 6.32 -0.03 -5.20
N ILE A 131 5.28 0.42 -5.89
CA ILE A 131 3.89 0.21 -5.48
C ILE A 131 3.15 -0.72 -6.44
N HIS A 132 3.36 -0.55 -7.75
CA HIS A 132 2.60 -1.26 -8.76
C HIS A 132 3.37 -2.47 -9.27
N PRO A 133 2.96 -3.70 -8.92
CA PRO A 133 3.56 -4.90 -9.47
C PRO A 133 3.20 -5.05 -10.95
N ASN A 134 4.15 -5.51 -11.74
CA ASN A 134 3.94 -5.89 -13.13
C ASN A 134 3.24 -7.26 -13.26
N GLY A 135 3.15 -7.80 -14.48
CA GLY A 135 2.50 -9.09 -14.73
C GLY A 135 3.10 -10.26 -13.94
N LEU A 136 4.41 -10.25 -13.67
CA LEU A 136 5.07 -11.26 -12.83
C LEU A 136 4.61 -11.15 -11.36
N GLY A 137 4.61 -9.95 -10.81
CA GLY A 137 4.15 -9.72 -9.44
C GLY A 137 2.68 -10.10 -9.26
N HIS A 138 1.81 -9.73 -10.22
CA HIS A 138 0.40 -10.16 -10.20
C HIS A 138 0.25 -11.68 -10.29
N LYS A 139 1.06 -12.35 -11.11
CA LYS A 139 1.05 -13.82 -11.20
C LYS A 139 1.42 -14.47 -9.87
N ILE A 140 2.48 -13.99 -9.20
CA ILE A 140 2.89 -14.50 -7.88
C ILE A 140 1.77 -14.34 -6.86
N GLY A 141 1.12 -13.16 -6.83
CA GLY A 141 -0.02 -12.92 -5.95
C GLY A 141 -1.21 -13.84 -6.24
N ALA A 142 -1.54 -14.06 -7.51
CA ALA A 142 -2.61 -14.94 -7.92
C ALA A 142 -2.32 -16.41 -7.55
N ASP A 143 -1.11 -16.89 -7.81
CA ASP A 143 -0.69 -18.26 -7.46
C ASP A 143 -0.77 -18.49 -5.94
N ALA A 144 -0.31 -17.52 -5.14
CA ALA A 144 -0.41 -17.56 -3.69
C ALA A 144 -1.86 -17.60 -3.20
N PHE A 145 -2.74 -16.81 -3.82
CA PHE A 145 -4.17 -16.81 -3.51
C PHE A 145 -4.85 -18.15 -3.86
N ILE A 146 -4.54 -18.72 -5.02
CA ILE A 146 -5.05 -20.03 -5.45
C ILE A 146 -4.57 -21.12 -4.48
N GLU A 147 -3.29 -21.11 -4.10
CA GLU A 147 -2.74 -22.05 -3.12
C GLU A 147 -3.44 -21.92 -1.76
N TRP A 148 -3.69 -20.68 -1.34
CA TRP A 148 -4.38 -20.37 -0.10
C TRP A 148 -5.82 -20.90 -0.10
N ILE A 149 -6.58 -20.71 -1.20
CA ILE A 149 -7.94 -21.25 -1.36
C ILE A 149 -7.95 -22.79 -1.30
N ARG A 150 -7.03 -23.44 -2.03
CA ARG A 150 -6.97 -24.91 -2.10
C ARG A 150 -6.68 -25.56 -0.75
N LYS A 151 -5.95 -24.89 0.14
CA LYS A 151 -5.62 -25.39 1.48
C LYS A 151 -6.77 -25.25 2.48
N ARG A 152 -7.79 -24.49 2.13
CA ARG A 152 -8.96 -24.25 2.98
C ARG A 152 -10.18 -24.83 2.32
N ASP A 153 -10.75 -25.86 2.98
CA ASP A 153 -12.05 -26.39 2.59
C ASP A 153 -13.10 -25.30 2.82
N PHE A 154 -13.44 -24.55 1.78
CA PHE A 154 -14.59 -23.65 1.78
C PHE A 154 -15.87 -24.50 1.64
N ARG A 155 -16.24 -25.23 2.70
CA ARG A 155 -17.53 -25.84 2.88
C ARG A 155 -18.41 -25.01 3.78
#